data_058642509db47beb1cdb128cb3ff313a
#
_entry.id   058642509db47beb1cdb128cb3ff313a
#
_cell.length_a   1.000
_cell.length_b   1.000
_cell.length_c   1.000
_cell.angle_alpha   90.00
_cell.angle_beta   90.00
_cell.angle_gamma   90.00
#
_symmetry.space_group_name_H-M   'P 1'
#
loop_
_entity.id
_entity.type
_entity.pdbx_description
1 polymer ?
#
loop_
_entity_poly.entity_id
_entity_poly.type
_entity_poly.pdbx_seq_one_letter_code
_entity_poly.pdbx_strand_id
1 'polypeptide(L)'
;MKSETYKKGSLSLAGTVAMGTGVMIGAGIFALTGQVAQFSGPAFPLAFLLAAVVSGFSAYTYIKMSNKYPSAGGIAMILQKAYGPTTIAAASALLMTMSMIINESLVARTFGAYTLQLFDVSKDSILVPVLAVGLIVFAFVINISGNKIIGSVSKVAAVLKVGGILIFAGAALWASGLSFEAASSATTNETGPAGFLAGVALAILAFKGFTTITNSGDEVKDPNKNVGRAII
;
A
#
# COMPACT_ATOMS: atom_id res chain seq x y z
N MET A 1 19.94 24.30 -14.70
CA MET A 1 19.88 23.60 -13.42
C MET A 1 19.56 22.14 -13.71
N LYS A 2 20.53 21.22 -13.63
CA LYS A 2 20.26 19.78 -13.70
C LYS A 2 19.60 19.39 -12.37
N SER A 3 18.36 18.95 -12.40
CA SER A 3 17.66 18.51 -11.19
C SER A 3 18.36 17.26 -10.66
N GLU A 4 19.12 17.39 -9.58
CA GLU A 4 19.74 16.28 -8.86
C GLU A 4 18.72 15.44 -8.07
N THR A 5 17.44 15.75 -8.23
CA THR A 5 16.35 15.31 -7.37
C THR A 5 16.04 13.80 -7.52
N TYR A 6 16.08 13.29 -8.75
CA TYR A 6 15.83 11.89 -9.07
C TYR A 6 17.05 11.26 -9.74
N LYS A 7 18.01 10.79 -8.95
CA LYS A 7 19.21 10.10 -9.45
C LYS A 7 18.92 8.61 -9.59
N LYS A 8 19.23 8.04 -10.76
CA LYS A 8 19.26 6.58 -10.94
C LYS A 8 20.12 5.93 -9.87
N GLY A 9 19.63 4.83 -9.27
CA GLY A 9 20.37 4.09 -8.27
C GLY A 9 20.57 4.79 -6.92
N SER A 10 19.73 5.77 -6.58
CA SER A 10 19.84 6.54 -5.33
C SER A 10 19.07 5.94 -4.14
N LEU A 11 18.06 5.08 -4.40
CA LEU A 11 17.31 4.38 -3.37
C LEU A 11 18.04 3.09 -2.92
N SER A 12 18.35 2.99 -1.64
CA SER A 12 18.90 1.76 -1.06
C SER A 12 17.82 0.67 -0.98
N LEU A 13 18.24 -0.61 -0.95
CA LEU A 13 17.32 -1.74 -0.76
C LEU A 13 16.41 -1.53 0.47
N ALA A 14 16.99 -1.15 1.62
CA ALA A 14 16.20 -0.89 2.84
C ALA A 14 15.21 0.28 2.67
N GLY A 15 15.58 1.33 1.93
CA GLY A 15 14.65 2.43 1.60
C GLY A 15 13.51 1.98 0.69
N THR A 16 13.82 1.12 -0.28
CA THR A 16 12.83 0.56 -1.21
C THR A 16 11.85 -0.37 -0.50
N VAL A 17 12.34 -1.26 0.36
CA VAL A 17 11.50 -2.13 1.21
C VAL A 17 10.62 -1.28 2.12
N ALA A 18 11.20 -0.28 2.81
CA ALA A 18 10.44 0.60 3.69
C ALA A 18 9.34 1.39 2.97
N MET A 19 9.59 1.79 1.70
CA MET A 19 8.60 2.47 0.87
C MET A 19 7.43 1.53 0.52
N GLY A 20 7.69 0.32 0.06
CA GLY A 20 6.67 -0.67 -0.27
C GLY A 20 5.87 -1.12 0.96
N THR A 21 6.55 -1.52 2.03
CA THR A 21 5.92 -1.89 3.31
C THR A 21 5.13 -0.72 3.91
N GLY A 22 5.64 0.50 3.77
CA GLY A 22 4.95 1.70 4.24
C GLY A 22 3.58 1.91 3.60
N VAL A 23 3.45 1.59 2.31
CA VAL A 23 2.16 1.64 1.60
C VAL A 23 1.23 0.52 2.10
N MET A 24 1.74 -0.72 2.20
CA MET A 24 0.94 -1.87 2.65
C MET A 24 0.42 -1.68 4.07
N ILE A 25 1.28 -1.29 5.01
CA ILE A 25 0.91 -1.06 6.40
C ILE A 25 0.04 0.20 6.54
N GLY A 26 0.34 1.27 5.78
CA GLY A 26 -0.43 2.51 5.85
C GLY A 26 -1.86 2.34 5.35
N ALA A 27 -2.01 2.19 4.03
CA ALA A 27 -3.31 2.04 3.39
C ALA A 27 -3.97 0.70 3.74
N GLY A 28 -3.21 -0.40 3.69
CA GLY A 28 -3.74 -1.74 3.89
C GLY A 28 -4.30 -1.97 5.28
N ILE A 29 -3.52 -1.69 6.32
CA ILE A 29 -3.96 -1.98 7.69
C ILE A 29 -4.87 -0.86 8.21
N PHE A 30 -4.43 0.38 8.16
CA PHE A 30 -5.15 1.46 8.84
C PHE A 30 -6.38 1.96 8.08
N ALA A 31 -6.41 1.92 6.74
CA ALA A 31 -7.54 2.40 5.97
C ALA A 31 -8.53 1.30 5.56
N LEU A 32 -8.04 0.08 5.26
CA LEU A 32 -8.86 -0.95 4.64
C LEU A 32 -9.37 -2.02 5.61
N THR A 33 -8.71 -2.27 6.75
CA THR A 33 -9.09 -3.37 7.66
C THR A 33 -10.54 -3.24 8.12
N GLY A 34 -10.97 -2.05 8.54
CA GLY A 34 -12.34 -1.82 8.98
C GLY A 34 -13.37 -2.03 7.86
N GLN A 35 -13.05 -1.63 6.63
CA GLN A 35 -13.91 -1.82 5.47
C GLN A 35 -14.00 -3.29 5.05
N VAL A 36 -12.87 -4.00 5.04
CA VAL A 36 -12.86 -5.44 4.78
C VAL A 36 -13.67 -6.19 5.82
N ALA A 37 -13.56 -5.80 7.10
CA ALA A 37 -14.35 -6.39 8.18
C ALA A 37 -15.87 -6.14 8.01
N GLN A 38 -16.28 -4.97 7.50
CA GLN A 38 -17.68 -4.66 7.19
C GLN A 38 -18.25 -5.60 6.09
N PHE A 39 -17.44 -5.93 5.08
CA PHE A 39 -17.87 -6.83 3.99
C PHE A 39 -17.77 -8.31 4.36
N SER A 40 -16.74 -8.72 5.08
CA SER A 40 -16.42 -10.13 5.36
C SER A 40 -16.85 -10.57 6.76
N GLY A 41 -17.36 -9.66 7.59
CA GLY A 41 -17.69 -9.95 8.98
C GLY A 41 -16.52 -10.55 9.75
N PRO A 42 -16.75 -11.50 10.66
CA PRO A 42 -15.71 -12.19 11.43
C PRO A 42 -14.68 -12.92 10.57
N ALA A 43 -15.01 -13.25 9.31
CA ALA A 43 -14.11 -13.91 8.37
C ALA A 43 -13.08 -12.97 7.70
N PHE A 44 -13.00 -11.67 8.10
CA PHE A 44 -12.06 -10.72 7.49
C PHE A 44 -10.59 -11.16 7.53
N PRO A 45 -10.08 -11.89 8.54
CA PRO A 45 -8.70 -12.37 8.51
C PRO A 45 -8.47 -13.39 7.38
N LEU A 46 -9.47 -14.25 7.09
CA LEU A 46 -9.43 -15.19 5.98
C LEU A 46 -9.47 -14.46 4.63
N ALA A 47 -10.23 -13.35 4.53
CA ALA A 47 -10.25 -12.51 3.34
C ALA A 47 -8.87 -11.92 3.07
N PHE A 48 -8.16 -11.42 4.09
CA PHE A 48 -6.77 -10.96 3.95
C PHE A 48 -5.81 -12.10 3.57
N LEU A 49 -5.96 -13.29 4.15
CA LEU A 49 -5.12 -14.44 3.82
C LEU A 49 -5.29 -14.84 2.34
N LEU A 50 -6.53 -14.93 1.87
CA LEU A 50 -6.81 -15.24 0.47
C LEU A 50 -6.30 -14.12 -0.46
N ALA A 51 -6.49 -12.86 -0.09
CA ALA A 51 -5.95 -11.72 -0.82
C ALA A 51 -4.41 -11.74 -0.89
N ALA A 52 -3.72 -12.17 0.18
CA ALA A 52 -2.27 -12.34 0.19
C ALA A 52 -1.82 -13.41 -0.81
N VAL A 53 -2.52 -14.54 -0.87
CA VAL A 53 -2.22 -15.62 -1.84
C VAL A 53 -2.38 -15.10 -3.28
N VAL A 54 -3.51 -14.45 -3.60
CA VAL A 54 -3.77 -13.89 -4.92
C VAL A 54 -2.72 -12.83 -5.29
N SER A 55 -2.41 -11.93 -4.35
CA SER A 55 -1.39 -10.90 -4.54
C SER A 55 0.00 -11.48 -4.72
N GLY A 56 0.31 -12.60 -4.07
CA GLY A 56 1.58 -13.32 -4.21
C GLY A 56 1.82 -13.82 -5.64
N PHE A 57 0.81 -14.38 -6.29
CA PHE A 57 0.89 -14.76 -7.71
C PHE A 57 1.15 -13.54 -8.61
N SER A 58 0.48 -12.43 -8.36
CA SER A 58 0.72 -11.18 -9.07
C SER A 58 2.14 -10.66 -8.83
N ALA A 59 2.58 -10.60 -7.58
CA ALA A 59 3.91 -10.15 -7.17
C ALA A 59 5.03 -10.94 -7.86
N TYR A 60 4.87 -12.25 -8.05
CA TYR A 60 5.83 -13.07 -8.77
C TYR A 60 6.10 -12.55 -10.19
N THR A 61 5.05 -12.18 -10.92
CA THR A 61 5.18 -11.58 -12.26
C THR A 61 5.93 -10.25 -12.20
N TYR A 62 5.58 -9.40 -11.22
CA TYR A 62 6.26 -8.12 -11.02
C TYR A 62 7.74 -8.30 -10.70
N ILE A 63 8.12 -9.27 -9.85
CA ILE A 63 9.51 -9.60 -9.54
C ILE A 63 10.28 -9.93 -10.83
N LYS A 64 9.76 -10.86 -11.64
CA LYS A 64 10.42 -11.29 -12.88
C LYS A 64 10.57 -10.15 -13.88
N MET A 65 9.51 -9.40 -14.10
CA MET A 65 9.50 -8.31 -15.07
C MET A 65 10.35 -7.12 -14.62
N SER A 66 10.28 -6.73 -13.35
CA SER A 66 11.05 -5.60 -12.83
C SER A 66 12.55 -5.90 -12.75
N ASN A 67 12.94 -7.15 -12.47
CA ASN A 67 14.35 -7.54 -12.53
C ASN A 67 14.90 -7.51 -13.96
N LYS A 68 14.08 -7.85 -14.95
CA LYS A 68 14.49 -7.85 -16.37
C LYS A 68 14.44 -6.46 -16.99
N TYR A 69 13.47 -5.65 -16.61
CA TYR A 69 13.18 -4.34 -17.17
C TYR A 69 12.93 -3.32 -16.05
N PRO A 70 13.96 -2.95 -15.27
CA PRO A 70 13.80 -1.91 -14.25
C PRO A 70 13.39 -0.60 -14.90
N SER A 71 12.39 0.07 -14.35
CA SER A 71 11.88 1.30 -14.94
C SER A 71 11.03 2.07 -13.92
N ALA A 72 10.92 3.37 -14.11
CA ALA A 72 9.97 4.20 -13.39
C ALA A 72 8.53 4.11 -13.97
N GLY A 73 8.36 3.41 -15.09
CA GLY A 73 7.06 3.23 -15.75
C GLY A 73 6.18 2.12 -15.16
N GLY A 74 6.71 1.32 -14.23
CA GLY A 74 5.93 0.29 -13.52
C GLY A 74 5.13 -0.62 -14.44
N ILE A 75 3.85 -0.81 -14.13
CA ILE A 75 2.95 -1.68 -14.91
C ILE A 75 2.77 -1.22 -16.36
N ALA A 76 2.78 0.08 -16.61
CA ALA A 76 2.64 0.62 -17.97
C ALA A 76 3.78 0.14 -18.87
N MET A 77 5.02 0.17 -18.36
CA MET A 77 6.18 -0.37 -19.08
C MET A 77 6.08 -1.88 -19.27
N ILE A 78 5.65 -2.63 -18.24
CA ILE A 78 5.49 -4.09 -18.32
C ILE A 78 4.50 -4.44 -19.44
N LEU A 79 3.35 -3.77 -19.49
CA LEU A 79 2.33 -4.00 -20.51
C LEU A 79 2.79 -3.56 -21.91
N GLN A 80 3.51 -2.45 -22.00
CA GLN A 80 4.11 -2.01 -23.25
C GLN A 80 5.14 -3.02 -23.79
N LYS A 81 5.92 -3.66 -22.90
CA LYS A 81 6.85 -4.73 -23.31
C LYS A 81 6.14 -6.00 -23.73
N ALA A 82 5.01 -6.32 -23.12
CA ALA A 82 4.22 -7.52 -23.44
C ALA A 82 3.39 -7.36 -24.74
N TYR A 83 2.76 -6.21 -24.94
CA TYR A 83 1.75 -5.98 -25.98
C TYR A 83 2.16 -4.91 -27.01
N GLY A 84 3.33 -4.30 -26.85
CA GLY A 84 3.76 -3.15 -27.64
C GLY A 84 3.01 -1.85 -27.32
N PRO A 85 3.19 -0.78 -28.11
CA PRO A 85 2.51 0.51 -27.93
C PRO A 85 1.08 0.44 -28.45
N THR A 86 0.23 -0.32 -27.79
CA THR A 86 -1.17 -0.60 -28.16
C THR A 86 -2.14 0.16 -27.28
N THR A 87 -3.40 0.27 -27.74
CA THR A 87 -4.52 0.83 -26.96
C THR A 87 -4.71 0.10 -25.63
N ILE A 88 -4.47 -1.23 -25.59
CA ILE A 88 -4.58 -2.03 -24.36
C ILE A 88 -3.56 -1.56 -23.32
N ALA A 89 -2.30 -1.36 -23.73
CA ALA A 89 -1.25 -0.88 -22.82
C ALA A 89 -1.56 0.55 -22.31
N ALA A 90 -2.04 1.43 -23.19
CA ALA A 90 -2.41 2.80 -22.83
C ALA A 90 -3.62 2.84 -21.89
N ALA A 91 -4.68 2.09 -22.19
CA ALA A 91 -5.87 2.01 -21.35
C ALA A 91 -5.54 1.45 -19.94
N SER A 92 -4.71 0.41 -19.88
CA SER A 92 -4.28 -0.18 -18.60
C SER A 92 -3.43 0.78 -17.77
N ALA A 93 -2.57 1.58 -18.41
CA ALA A 93 -1.79 2.62 -17.74
C ALA A 93 -2.71 3.71 -17.16
N LEU A 94 -3.73 4.13 -17.91
CA LEU A 94 -4.72 5.10 -17.46
C LEU A 94 -5.54 4.56 -16.28
N LEU A 95 -6.03 3.32 -16.37
CA LEU A 95 -6.76 2.66 -15.27
C LEU A 95 -5.90 2.54 -14.00
N MET A 96 -4.61 2.23 -14.15
CA MET A 96 -3.68 2.18 -13.03
C MET A 96 -3.53 3.55 -12.39
N THR A 97 -3.35 4.60 -13.19
CA THR A 97 -3.25 5.99 -12.69
C THR A 97 -4.50 6.39 -11.93
N MET A 98 -5.68 6.13 -12.48
CA MET A 98 -6.96 6.39 -11.80
C MET A 98 -7.07 5.62 -10.47
N SER A 99 -6.69 4.33 -10.47
CA SER A 99 -6.67 3.52 -9.26
C SER A 99 -5.73 4.07 -8.18
N MET A 100 -4.58 4.63 -8.57
CA MET A 100 -3.65 5.26 -7.63
C MET A 100 -4.22 6.55 -7.05
N ILE A 101 -4.85 7.40 -7.86
CA ILE A 101 -5.49 8.64 -7.41
C ILE A 101 -6.60 8.34 -6.40
N ILE A 102 -7.46 7.34 -6.70
CA ILE A 102 -8.55 6.94 -5.81
C ILE A 102 -8.00 6.42 -4.48
N ASN A 103 -6.98 5.57 -4.54
CA ASN A 103 -6.34 5.02 -3.35
C ASN A 103 -5.73 6.11 -2.47
N GLU A 104 -5.02 7.07 -3.06
CA GLU A 104 -4.40 8.19 -2.34
C GLU A 104 -5.45 9.10 -1.70
N SER A 105 -6.55 9.36 -2.41
CA SER A 105 -7.68 10.12 -1.89
C SER A 105 -8.34 9.43 -0.69
N LEU A 106 -8.48 8.10 -0.74
CA LEU A 106 -9.01 7.29 0.36
C LEU A 106 -8.10 7.41 1.60
N VAL A 107 -6.79 7.22 1.42
CA VAL A 107 -5.80 7.32 2.52
C VAL A 107 -5.79 8.70 3.13
N ALA A 108 -5.81 9.75 2.31
CA ALA A 108 -5.81 11.13 2.78
C ALA A 108 -7.08 11.47 3.59
N ARG A 109 -8.25 11.03 3.13
CA ARG A 109 -9.50 11.20 3.90
C ARG A 109 -9.51 10.41 5.20
N THR A 110 -8.99 9.19 5.18
CA THR A 110 -8.87 8.36 6.39
C THR A 110 -7.97 9.04 7.42
N PHE A 111 -6.85 9.61 6.99
CA PHE A 111 -5.98 10.40 7.86
C PHE A 111 -6.72 11.57 8.51
N GLY A 112 -7.45 12.36 7.72
CA GLY A 112 -8.24 13.49 8.23
C GLY A 112 -9.29 13.03 9.25
N ALA A 113 -10.05 11.99 8.92
CA ALA A 113 -11.11 11.46 9.79
C ALA A 113 -10.54 10.91 11.11
N TYR A 114 -9.45 10.13 11.07
CA TYR A 114 -8.85 9.57 12.27
C TYR A 114 -8.17 10.63 13.13
N THR A 115 -7.52 11.62 12.52
CA THR A 115 -6.91 12.73 13.27
C THR A 115 -7.98 13.51 14.04
N LEU A 116 -9.09 13.83 13.39
CA LEU A 116 -10.18 14.60 14.03
C LEU A 116 -10.94 13.78 15.09
N GLN A 117 -11.01 12.46 14.92
CA GLN A 117 -11.61 11.58 15.91
C GLN A 117 -10.85 11.61 17.26
N LEU A 118 -9.55 11.89 17.26
CA LEU A 118 -8.77 12.07 18.50
C LEU A 118 -9.18 13.34 19.28
N PHE A 119 -9.87 14.25 18.65
CA PHE A 119 -10.37 15.52 19.26
C PHE A 119 -11.90 15.56 19.35
N ASP A 120 -12.57 14.40 19.25
CA ASP A 120 -14.03 14.26 19.30
C ASP A 120 -14.77 15.10 18.25
N VAL A 121 -14.13 15.41 17.12
CA VAL A 121 -14.72 16.14 16.01
C VAL A 121 -15.42 15.18 15.04
N SER A 122 -16.65 15.53 14.63
CA SER A 122 -17.44 14.72 13.71
C SER A 122 -16.71 14.41 12.40
N LYS A 123 -16.91 13.19 11.87
CA LYS A 123 -16.37 12.72 10.57
C LYS A 123 -16.95 13.51 9.38
N ASP A 124 -18.07 14.19 9.56
CA ASP A 124 -18.71 15.02 8.52
C ASP A 124 -18.21 16.48 8.51
N SER A 125 -17.25 16.80 9.41
CA SER A 125 -16.63 18.12 9.48
C SER A 125 -15.86 18.46 8.20
N ILE A 126 -15.96 19.71 7.77
CA ILE A 126 -15.17 20.28 6.67
C ILE A 126 -13.65 20.20 6.93
N LEU A 127 -13.24 20.02 8.17
CA LEU A 127 -11.83 19.84 8.54
C LEU A 127 -11.26 18.52 8.03
N VAL A 128 -12.07 17.48 7.79
CA VAL A 128 -11.61 16.21 7.20
C VAL A 128 -10.98 16.41 5.82
N PRO A 129 -11.68 17.00 4.83
CA PRO A 129 -11.06 17.27 3.54
C PRO A 129 -9.93 18.30 3.61
N VAL A 130 -9.96 19.25 4.52
CA VAL A 130 -8.86 20.22 4.70
C VAL A 130 -7.58 19.50 5.15
N LEU A 131 -7.66 18.62 6.15
CA LEU A 131 -6.51 17.81 6.58
C LEU A 131 -6.05 16.84 5.50
N ALA A 132 -6.98 16.25 4.74
CA ALA A 132 -6.67 15.38 3.62
C ALA A 132 -5.84 16.10 2.54
N VAL A 133 -6.28 17.29 2.13
CA VAL A 133 -5.53 18.12 1.17
C VAL A 133 -4.19 18.55 1.75
N GLY A 134 -4.14 18.94 3.03
CA GLY A 134 -2.89 19.27 3.72
C GLY A 134 -1.88 18.11 3.69
N LEU A 135 -2.33 16.87 3.92
CA LEU A 135 -1.48 15.70 3.83
C LEU A 135 -0.95 15.48 2.41
N ILE A 136 -1.80 15.63 1.39
CA ILE A 136 -1.39 15.48 -0.02
C ILE A 136 -0.32 16.52 -0.39
N VAL A 137 -0.53 17.78 0.01
CA VAL A 137 0.45 18.85 -0.22
C VAL A 137 1.76 18.56 0.51
N PHE A 138 1.71 18.11 1.75
CA PHE A 138 2.89 17.72 2.52
C PHE A 138 3.64 16.56 1.87
N ALA A 139 2.93 15.51 1.45
CA ALA A 139 3.51 14.38 0.73
C ALA A 139 4.13 14.82 -0.61
N PHE A 140 3.51 15.73 -1.34
CA PHE A 140 4.04 16.32 -2.56
C PHE A 140 5.36 17.03 -2.31
N VAL A 141 5.44 17.88 -1.27
CA VAL A 141 6.67 18.60 -0.91
C VAL A 141 7.79 17.62 -0.55
N ILE A 142 7.51 16.56 0.22
CA ILE A 142 8.50 15.51 0.51
C ILE A 142 8.95 14.84 -0.79
N ASN A 143 8.02 14.54 -1.68
CA ASN A 143 8.30 13.81 -2.93
C ASN A 143 9.22 14.62 -3.84
N ILE A 144 9.01 15.92 -4.00
CA ILE A 144 9.87 16.78 -4.80
C ILE A 144 11.23 17.08 -4.14
N SER A 145 11.40 16.77 -2.86
CA SER A 145 12.64 17.03 -2.11
C SER A 145 13.75 16.00 -2.39
N GLY A 146 13.47 14.96 -3.15
CA GLY A 146 14.42 14.00 -3.67
C GLY A 146 14.54 12.69 -2.89
N ASN A 147 15.11 11.68 -3.55
CA ASN A 147 15.12 10.28 -3.10
C ASN A 147 15.80 10.04 -1.74
N LYS A 148 16.77 10.87 -1.36
CA LYS A 148 17.41 10.73 -0.04
C LYS A 148 16.44 11.05 1.09
N ILE A 149 15.63 12.09 0.93
CA ILE A 149 14.62 12.49 1.92
C ILE A 149 13.48 11.47 1.92
N ILE A 150 12.98 11.08 0.75
CA ILE A 150 11.95 10.04 0.60
C ILE A 150 12.38 8.76 1.31
N GLY A 151 13.60 8.26 1.03
CA GLY A 151 14.11 7.04 1.65
C GLY A 151 14.27 7.15 3.18
N SER A 152 14.65 8.31 3.70
CA SER A 152 14.79 8.54 5.14
C SER A 152 13.43 8.62 5.83
N VAL A 153 12.50 9.41 5.28
CA VAL A 153 11.13 9.53 5.80
C VAL A 153 10.42 8.17 5.77
N SER A 154 10.56 7.42 4.67
CA SER A 154 9.97 6.08 4.54
C SER A 154 10.50 5.11 5.58
N LYS A 155 11.80 5.13 5.90
CA LYS A 155 12.39 4.27 6.94
C LYS A 155 11.84 4.60 8.32
N VAL A 156 11.83 5.89 8.68
CA VAL A 156 11.29 6.34 9.98
C VAL A 156 9.81 5.95 10.08
N ALA A 157 9.02 6.24 9.04
CA ALA A 157 7.61 5.88 9.00
C ALA A 157 7.40 4.35 9.09
N ALA A 158 8.22 3.54 8.42
CA ALA A 158 8.14 2.08 8.50
C ALA A 158 8.42 1.56 9.91
N VAL A 159 9.45 2.08 10.58
CA VAL A 159 9.78 1.70 11.97
C VAL A 159 8.63 2.07 12.91
N LEU A 160 8.08 3.27 12.80
CA LEU A 160 6.95 3.72 13.63
C LEU A 160 5.69 2.88 13.37
N LYS A 161 5.38 2.57 12.11
CA LYS A 161 4.20 1.78 11.74
C LYS A 161 4.33 0.33 12.22
N VAL A 162 5.44 -0.32 11.91
CA VAL A 162 5.68 -1.73 12.32
C VAL A 162 5.75 -1.83 13.83
N GLY A 163 6.51 -0.95 14.47
CA GLY A 163 6.62 -0.91 15.93
C GLY A 163 5.28 -0.65 16.62
N GLY A 164 4.50 0.32 16.11
CA GLY A 164 3.18 0.64 16.63
C GLY A 164 2.21 -0.55 16.52
N ILE A 165 2.19 -1.25 15.37
CA ILE A 165 1.35 -2.44 15.18
C ILE A 165 1.77 -3.57 16.11
N LEU A 166 3.08 -3.81 16.25
CA LEU A 166 3.57 -4.88 17.14
C LEU A 166 3.22 -4.59 18.59
N ILE A 167 3.36 -3.35 19.05
CA ILE A 167 2.97 -2.94 20.40
C ILE A 167 1.46 -3.10 20.58
N PHE A 168 0.66 -2.59 19.65
CA PHE A 168 -0.79 -2.68 19.72
C PHE A 168 -1.29 -4.13 19.69
N ALA A 169 -0.78 -4.94 18.74
CA ALA A 169 -1.14 -6.35 18.63
C ALA A 169 -0.70 -7.15 19.86
N GLY A 170 0.51 -6.89 20.37
CA GLY A 170 1.02 -7.52 21.59
C GLY A 170 0.19 -7.15 22.82
N ALA A 171 -0.17 -5.88 22.98
CA ALA A 171 -1.03 -5.42 24.08
C ALA A 171 -2.44 -6.01 23.99
N ALA A 172 -3.04 -6.06 22.78
CA ALA A 172 -4.35 -6.65 22.57
C ALA A 172 -4.35 -8.17 22.87
N LEU A 173 -3.32 -8.87 22.41
CA LEU A 173 -3.16 -10.31 22.66
C LEU A 173 -2.94 -10.59 24.17
N TRP A 174 -2.16 -9.76 24.84
CA TRP A 174 -1.99 -9.85 26.29
C TRP A 174 -3.32 -9.62 27.02
N ALA A 175 -4.07 -8.58 26.65
CA ALA A 175 -5.35 -8.25 27.25
C ALA A 175 -6.43 -9.34 27.02
N SER A 176 -6.35 -10.09 25.91
CA SER A 176 -7.22 -11.22 25.62
C SER A 176 -6.83 -12.52 26.34
N GLY A 177 -5.80 -12.50 27.20
CA GLY A 177 -5.28 -13.71 27.86
C GLY A 177 -4.64 -14.70 26.91
N LEU A 178 -4.07 -14.20 25.77
CA LEU A 178 -3.49 -15.02 24.69
C LEU A 178 -4.50 -15.94 24.00
N SER A 179 -5.80 -15.60 24.04
CA SER A 179 -6.86 -16.36 23.40
C SER A 179 -7.00 -15.99 21.92
N PHE A 180 -7.13 -17.01 21.07
CA PHE A 180 -7.43 -16.90 19.64
C PHE A 180 -8.87 -17.35 19.31
N GLU A 181 -9.74 -17.51 20.32
CA GLU A 181 -11.11 -18.01 20.12
C GLU A 181 -11.92 -17.14 19.17
N ALA A 182 -11.78 -15.81 19.25
CA ALA A 182 -12.47 -14.91 18.34
C ALA A 182 -12.07 -15.10 16.87
N ALA A 183 -10.83 -15.53 16.61
CA ALA A 183 -10.35 -15.82 15.26
C ALA A 183 -10.83 -17.20 14.78
N SER A 184 -11.01 -18.17 15.68
CA SER A 184 -11.45 -19.52 15.35
C SER A 184 -12.96 -19.64 15.19
N SER A 185 -13.74 -18.78 15.85
CA SER A 185 -15.20 -18.74 15.77
C SER A 185 -15.75 -17.94 14.59
N ALA A 186 -14.87 -17.42 13.71
CA ALA A 186 -15.24 -16.68 12.51
C ALA A 186 -15.94 -17.60 11.50
N THR A 187 -17.24 -17.83 11.70
CA THR A 187 -18.08 -18.52 10.72
C THR A 187 -18.60 -17.52 9.69
N THR A 188 -18.55 -17.90 8.42
CA THR A 188 -18.89 -17.09 7.24
C THR A 188 -20.38 -16.74 7.11
N ASN A 189 -21.21 -17.05 8.10
CA ASN A 189 -22.65 -17.15 7.94
C ASN A 189 -23.41 -15.81 7.91
N GLU A 190 -22.80 -14.69 8.32
CA GLU A 190 -23.53 -13.42 8.40
C GLU A 190 -23.47 -12.54 7.15
N THR A 191 -22.45 -12.68 6.31
CA THR A 191 -22.23 -11.77 5.17
C THR A 191 -22.40 -12.39 3.79
N GLY A 192 -22.60 -13.70 3.73
CA GLY A 192 -22.74 -14.45 2.48
C GLY A 192 -21.48 -14.46 1.60
N PRO A 193 -21.43 -15.32 0.57
CA PRO A 193 -20.26 -15.46 -0.32
C PRO A 193 -19.89 -14.18 -1.07
N ALA A 194 -20.89 -13.40 -1.47
CA ALA A 194 -20.67 -12.16 -2.21
C ALA A 194 -19.98 -11.08 -1.36
N GLY A 195 -20.38 -10.94 -0.10
CA GLY A 195 -19.74 -10.03 0.85
C GLY A 195 -18.30 -10.45 1.14
N PHE A 196 -18.05 -11.73 1.36
CA PHE A 196 -16.71 -12.25 1.55
C PHE A 196 -15.79 -11.96 0.33
N LEU A 197 -16.27 -12.22 -0.90
CA LEU A 197 -15.52 -11.95 -2.11
C LEU A 197 -15.25 -10.45 -2.31
N ALA A 198 -16.23 -9.59 -1.96
CA ALA A 198 -16.03 -8.14 -1.97
C ALA A 198 -14.93 -7.73 -0.97
N GLY A 199 -14.92 -8.30 0.22
CA GLY A 199 -13.86 -8.11 1.20
C GLY A 199 -12.49 -8.57 0.69
N VAL A 200 -12.41 -9.74 0.04
CA VAL A 200 -11.16 -10.23 -0.59
C VAL A 200 -10.68 -9.27 -1.67
N ALA A 201 -11.56 -8.81 -2.56
CA ALA A 201 -11.22 -7.87 -3.62
C ALA A 201 -10.68 -6.54 -3.04
N LEU A 202 -11.29 -6.07 -1.96
CA LEU A 202 -10.82 -4.88 -1.26
C LEU A 202 -9.48 -5.13 -0.54
N ALA A 203 -9.32 -6.29 0.09
CA ALA A 203 -8.08 -6.67 0.77
C ALA A 203 -6.87 -6.81 -0.18
N ILE A 204 -7.07 -7.16 -1.46
CA ILE A 204 -6.00 -7.17 -2.47
C ILE A 204 -5.35 -5.78 -2.61
N LEU A 205 -6.11 -4.70 -2.41
CA LEU A 205 -5.56 -3.34 -2.46
C LEU A 205 -4.55 -3.09 -1.33
N ALA A 206 -4.69 -3.77 -0.20
CA ALA A 206 -3.74 -3.67 0.92
C ALA A 206 -2.33 -4.15 0.55
N PHE A 207 -2.21 -5.07 -0.40
CA PHE A 207 -0.94 -5.64 -0.83
C PHE A 207 -0.26 -4.89 -1.99
N LYS A 208 -0.76 -3.72 -2.39
CA LYS A 208 -0.20 -2.95 -3.53
C LYS A 208 1.21 -2.37 -3.34
N GLY A 209 1.86 -2.58 -2.20
CA GLY A 209 3.21 -2.05 -1.95
C GLY A 209 4.24 -2.45 -3.01
N PHE A 210 4.14 -3.64 -3.59
CA PHE A 210 5.03 -4.08 -4.66
C PHE A 210 4.89 -3.26 -5.95
N THR A 211 3.73 -2.69 -6.24
CA THR A 211 3.55 -1.80 -7.40
C THR A 211 4.28 -0.47 -7.20
N THR A 212 4.30 0.05 -5.98
CA THR A 212 5.08 1.25 -5.63
C THR A 212 6.57 1.02 -5.82
N ILE A 213 7.09 -0.14 -5.37
CA ILE A 213 8.49 -0.55 -5.60
C ILE A 213 8.80 -0.62 -7.10
N THR A 214 7.92 -1.24 -7.87
CA THR A 214 8.08 -1.38 -9.32
C THR A 214 8.09 -0.03 -10.05
N ASN A 215 7.25 0.92 -9.61
CA ASN A 215 7.19 2.27 -10.18
C ASN A 215 8.46 3.10 -9.89
N SER A 216 9.24 2.70 -8.91
CA SER A 216 10.53 3.36 -8.56
C SER A 216 11.74 2.54 -9.03
N GLY A 217 11.54 1.59 -9.94
CA GLY A 217 12.57 0.63 -10.33
C GLY A 217 13.89 1.24 -10.80
N ASP A 218 13.88 2.32 -11.59
CA ASP A 218 15.09 3.01 -12.08
C ASP A 218 15.87 3.74 -10.98
N GLU A 219 15.21 4.06 -9.87
CA GLU A 219 15.79 4.80 -8.77
C GLU A 219 16.47 3.90 -7.75
N VAL A 220 16.19 2.60 -7.81
CA VAL A 220 16.75 1.59 -6.90
C VAL A 220 18.20 1.30 -7.25
N LYS A 221 19.06 1.22 -6.25
CA LYS A 221 20.47 0.80 -6.43
C LYS A 221 20.51 -0.67 -6.87
N ASP A 222 21.29 -0.98 -7.91
CA ASP A 222 21.38 -2.32 -8.54
C ASP A 222 19.97 -2.88 -8.88
N PRO A 223 19.21 -2.19 -9.73
CA PRO A 223 17.76 -2.42 -9.87
C PRO A 223 17.43 -3.83 -10.35
N ASN A 224 18.21 -4.42 -11.24
CA ASN A 224 18.02 -5.78 -11.77
C ASN A 224 18.03 -6.87 -10.69
N LYS A 225 18.56 -6.55 -9.50
CA LYS A 225 18.64 -7.47 -8.37
C LYS A 225 17.76 -7.02 -7.20
N ASN A 226 17.78 -5.73 -6.90
CA ASN A 226 17.22 -5.22 -5.66
C ASN A 226 15.74 -4.89 -5.76
N VAL A 227 15.19 -4.61 -6.96
CA VAL A 227 13.73 -4.41 -7.10
C VAL A 227 12.99 -5.69 -6.74
N GLY A 228 13.37 -6.83 -7.31
CA GLY A 228 12.75 -8.11 -6.97
C GLY A 228 12.94 -8.51 -5.51
N ARG A 229 14.13 -8.25 -4.93
CA ARG A 229 14.40 -8.51 -3.50
C ARG A 229 13.57 -7.64 -2.56
N ALA A 230 13.23 -6.44 -2.99
CA ALA A 230 12.40 -5.54 -2.20
C ALA A 230 10.91 -5.91 -2.24
N ILE A 231 10.49 -6.67 -3.25
CA ILE A 231 9.11 -7.16 -3.40
C ILE A 231 8.87 -8.43 -2.56
N ILE A 232 9.91 -9.28 -2.41
CA ILE A 232 9.86 -10.50 -1.57
C ILE A 232 9.86 -10.14 -0.09
#